data_4d0aa9383ad62d642956d764ec125c58
#
_entry.id   4d0aa9383ad62d642956d764ec125c58
#
_cell.length_a   1.000
_cell.length_b   1.000
_cell.length_c   1.000
_cell.angle_alpha   90.00
_cell.angle_beta   90.00
_cell.angle_gamma   90.00
#
_symmetry.space_group_name_H-M   'P 1'
#
loop_
_entity.id
_entity.type
_entity.pdbx_description
1 polymer ?
#
loop_
_entity_poly.entity_id
_entity_poly.type
_entity_poly.pdbx_seq_one_letter_code
_entity_poly.pdbx_strand_id
1 'polypeptide(L)'
;RIYSGARFELVKEVPAGTVCAVTGLSHTFPGQGLGVTENSNMPVLEPVLNYQIILPEGCDVHQMLKKLRELEEEDPQLHIVWDEQLGEIHAMLMGDVQIEILKRLIWERFHVAVDFGTGNIVYKETIAAPVEGVGHFEPLRHYAEVHLLLEPGEQGSGMQFFTACSEDVLDRNWQRLILTHLEEKEHRGVLTGAPITDMQITLLTGRAHQKHTEGGDFRQATYRAIRQGLKKAQNVLLEPYYEFRLEVPVEVVGRAMNDIQKMQGTLLPMETEENTAILKGKAPVSTMRDYQKEVVSYTRGMGRLFCSLKGYEPCKNQDEIVEQIGYDSERDLDNPTGSVFCAHGAGFVVPWYEVEDYMHLEGVGDSELSSRISDGEKYGSGNGET
;
A
#
# COMPACT_ATOMS: atom_id res chain seq x y z
N ARG A 1 -32.02 15.86 3.75
CA ARG A 1 -32.52 16.11 2.39
C ARG A 1 -33.05 14.82 1.81
N ILE A 2 -34.25 14.86 1.22
CA ILE A 2 -34.79 13.76 0.41
C ILE A 2 -34.72 14.22 -1.05
N TYR A 3 -34.10 13.44 -1.91
CA TYR A 3 -33.90 13.77 -3.34
C TYR A 3 -34.98 13.13 -4.23
N SER A 4 -35.42 13.88 -5.23
CA SER A 4 -36.26 13.40 -6.33
C SER A 4 -35.60 13.89 -7.63
N GLY A 5 -34.75 13.09 -8.25
CA GLY A 5 -33.88 13.51 -9.34
C GLY A 5 -32.91 14.61 -8.88
N ALA A 6 -32.81 15.70 -9.63
CA ALA A 6 -31.97 16.86 -9.29
C ALA A 6 -32.57 17.80 -8.23
N ARG A 7 -33.79 17.57 -7.80
CA ARG A 7 -34.49 18.39 -6.79
C ARG A 7 -34.39 17.71 -5.42
N PHE A 8 -34.36 18.50 -4.35
CA PHE A 8 -34.43 17.98 -3.00
C PHE A 8 -35.38 18.79 -2.13
N GLU A 9 -35.93 18.10 -1.12
CA GLU A 9 -36.70 18.69 -0.03
C GLU A 9 -35.90 18.64 1.27
N LEU A 10 -35.94 19.74 2.04
CA LEU A 10 -35.34 19.78 3.36
C LEU A 10 -36.33 19.25 4.40
N VAL A 11 -35.96 18.17 5.05
CA VAL A 11 -36.76 17.55 6.11
C VAL A 11 -35.98 17.52 7.41
N LYS A 12 -36.67 17.58 8.54
CA LYS A 12 -36.04 17.51 9.87
C LYS A 12 -35.92 16.08 10.38
N GLU A 13 -36.83 15.24 9.98
CA GLU A 13 -36.93 13.84 10.41
C GLU A 13 -37.20 12.96 9.21
N VAL A 14 -36.63 11.78 9.21
CA VAL A 14 -36.80 10.77 8.16
C VAL A 14 -37.13 9.43 8.83
N PRO A 15 -38.24 8.78 8.49
CA PRO A 15 -38.57 7.47 9.03
C PRO A 15 -37.60 6.39 8.52
N ALA A 16 -37.43 5.31 9.33
CA ALA A 16 -36.65 4.16 8.95
C ALA A 16 -37.09 3.58 7.60
N GLY A 17 -36.13 3.16 6.77
CA GLY A 17 -36.36 2.64 5.42
C GLY A 17 -36.41 3.70 4.31
N THR A 18 -36.28 4.98 4.63
CA THR A 18 -36.21 6.06 3.64
C THR A 18 -34.76 6.46 3.34
N VAL A 19 -34.41 6.50 2.06
CA VAL A 19 -33.09 6.98 1.61
C VAL A 19 -33.06 8.50 1.70
N CYS A 20 -32.06 9.05 2.39
CA CYS A 20 -31.88 10.48 2.55
C CYS A 20 -30.41 10.87 2.58
N ALA A 21 -30.12 12.15 2.33
CA ALA A 21 -28.79 12.72 2.53
C ALA A 21 -28.77 13.55 3.81
N VAL A 22 -27.83 13.25 4.69
CA VAL A 22 -27.54 14.02 5.91
C VAL A 22 -26.40 14.99 5.63
N THR A 23 -26.56 16.26 6.01
CA THR A 23 -25.55 17.31 5.83
C THR A 23 -24.99 17.74 7.17
N GLY A 24 -23.74 18.23 7.16
CA GLY A 24 -23.05 18.69 8.37
C GLY A 24 -22.17 17.65 9.06
N LEU A 25 -21.96 16.51 8.42
CA LEU A 25 -21.01 15.48 8.85
C LEU A 25 -19.66 15.76 8.17
N SER A 26 -18.66 16.26 8.90
CA SER A 26 -17.37 16.69 8.37
C SER A 26 -16.26 15.63 8.42
N HIS A 27 -16.53 14.50 9.10
CA HIS A 27 -15.54 13.44 9.30
C HIS A 27 -16.05 12.05 8.92
N THR A 28 -16.97 11.99 7.96
CA THR A 28 -17.49 10.74 7.44
C THR A 28 -16.82 10.35 6.13
N PHE A 29 -16.74 9.06 5.88
CA PHE A 29 -16.21 8.50 4.62
C PHE A 29 -17.22 7.52 4.00
N PRO A 30 -17.14 7.25 2.68
CA PRO A 30 -17.99 6.28 2.02
C PRO A 30 -17.89 4.90 2.67
N GLY A 31 -19.04 4.28 2.95
CA GLY A 31 -19.10 2.97 3.62
C GLY A 31 -19.08 3.02 5.14
N GLN A 32 -18.90 4.18 5.76
CA GLN A 32 -18.97 4.32 7.21
C GLN A 32 -20.38 4.11 7.72
N GLY A 33 -20.54 3.24 8.71
CA GLY A 33 -21.78 3.06 9.45
C GLY A 33 -22.05 4.23 10.38
N LEU A 34 -23.31 4.61 10.52
CA LEU A 34 -23.73 5.67 11.42
C LEU A 34 -24.65 5.10 12.52
N GLY A 35 -24.41 5.51 13.77
CA GLY A 35 -25.19 5.03 14.92
C GLY A 35 -24.84 3.58 15.26
N VAL A 36 -25.82 2.70 15.16
CA VAL A 36 -25.66 1.25 15.47
C VAL A 36 -25.29 0.40 14.26
N THR A 37 -25.15 1.01 13.09
CA THR A 37 -24.82 0.31 11.84
C THR A 37 -23.30 0.11 11.76
N GLU A 38 -22.86 -1.10 11.46
CA GLU A 38 -21.44 -1.39 11.20
C GLU A 38 -21.00 -0.78 9.88
N ASN A 39 -19.69 -0.54 9.73
CA ASN A 39 -19.11 -0.09 8.47
C ASN A 39 -19.34 -1.16 7.39
N SER A 40 -19.61 -0.71 6.16
CA SER A 40 -19.63 -1.63 5.02
C SER A 40 -18.22 -2.12 4.71
N ASN A 41 -18.13 -3.34 4.20
CA ASN A 41 -16.84 -3.85 3.72
C ASN A 41 -16.30 -2.94 2.62
N MET A 42 -14.99 -2.65 2.69
CA MET A 42 -14.30 -1.92 1.62
C MET A 42 -14.44 -2.68 0.31
N PRO A 43 -14.47 -1.99 -0.84
CA PRO A 43 -14.48 -2.65 -2.13
C PRO A 43 -13.30 -3.63 -2.25
N VAL A 44 -13.57 -4.83 -2.74
CA VAL A 44 -12.54 -5.89 -2.91
C VAL A 44 -11.53 -5.53 -4.01
N LEU A 45 -11.88 -4.59 -4.90
CA LEU A 45 -11.06 -4.21 -6.04
C LEU A 45 -10.30 -2.92 -5.71
N GLU A 46 -8.98 -3.02 -5.58
CA GLU A 46 -8.08 -1.87 -5.45
C GLU A 46 -7.54 -1.46 -6.83
N PRO A 47 -7.46 -0.17 -7.15
CA PRO A 47 -6.76 0.30 -8.34
C PRO A 47 -5.27 -0.02 -8.26
N VAL A 48 -4.72 -0.54 -9.36
CA VAL A 48 -3.30 -0.96 -9.42
C VAL A 48 -2.49 -0.21 -10.46
N LEU A 49 -3.10 0.75 -11.12
CA LEU A 49 -2.46 1.60 -12.12
C LEU A 49 -2.48 3.05 -11.65
N ASN A 50 -1.32 3.67 -11.66
CA ASN A 50 -1.14 5.07 -11.32
C ASN A 50 -1.01 5.89 -12.61
N TYR A 51 -1.91 6.85 -12.80
CA TYR A 51 -1.97 7.70 -13.99
C TYR A 51 -1.68 9.15 -13.63
N GLN A 52 -0.79 9.78 -14.37
CA GLN A 52 -0.63 11.23 -14.34
C GLN A 52 -1.88 11.89 -14.91
N ILE A 53 -2.40 12.91 -14.22
CA ILE A 53 -3.47 13.79 -14.72
C ILE A 53 -2.82 14.98 -15.40
N ILE A 54 -2.97 15.07 -16.71
CA ILE A 54 -2.42 16.14 -17.55
C ILE A 54 -3.44 17.28 -17.60
N LEU A 55 -3.09 18.42 -17.01
CA LEU A 55 -3.93 19.61 -17.00
C LEU A 55 -3.73 20.43 -18.28
N PRO A 56 -4.78 21.13 -18.77
CA PRO A 56 -4.64 22.02 -19.90
C PRO A 56 -3.75 23.23 -19.57
N GLU A 57 -3.14 23.82 -20.58
CA GLU A 57 -2.27 24.97 -20.45
C GLU A 57 -2.99 26.15 -19.76
N GLY A 58 -2.34 26.77 -18.78
CA GLY A 58 -2.90 27.86 -17.98
C GLY A 58 -3.83 27.44 -16.83
N CYS A 59 -4.03 26.16 -16.61
CA CYS A 59 -4.78 25.67 -15.44
C CYS A 59 -3.92 25.80 -14.17
N ASP A 60 -4.50 26.36 -13.09
CA ASP A 60 -3.85 26.41 -11.78
C ASP A 60 -3.85 25.03 -11.14
N VAL A 61 -2.66 24.45 -11.02
CA VAL A 61 -2.45 23.08 -10.49
C VAL A 61 -2.93 22.96 -9.05
N HIS A 62 -2.66 23.93 -8.20
CA HIS A 62 -3.03 23.87 -6.79
C HIS A 62 -4.53 24.00 -6.56
N GLN A 63 -5.20 24.83 -7.36
CA GLN A 63 -6.65 24.89 -7.33
C GLN A 63 -7.29 23.59 -7.85
N MET A 64 -6.69 23.02 -8.91
CA MET A 64 -7.19 21.76 -9.46
C MET A 64 -6.97 20.60 -8.49
N LEU A 65 -5.84 20.55 -7.80
CA LEU A 65 -5.56 19.54 -6.77
C LEU A 65 -6.61 19.55 -5.66
N LYS A 66 -7.07 20.72 -5.20
CA LYS A 66 -8.15 20.81 -4.21
C LYS A 66 -9.46 20.22 -4.72
N LYS A 67 -9.82 20.52 -5.97
CA LYS A 67 -11.02 19.99 -6.63
C LYS A 67 -10.96 18.47 -6.83
N LEU A 68 -9.79 17.94 -7.18
CA LEU A 68 -9.59 16.49 -7.31
C LEU A 68 -9.68 15.77 -5.95
N ARG A 69 -9.20 16.40 -4.88
CA ARG A 69 -9.38 15.88 -3.53
C ARG A 69 -10.84 15.87 -3.08
N GLU A 70 -11.69 16.78 -3.56
CA GLU A 70 -13.14 16.68 -3.34
C GLU A 70 -13.75 15.43 -4.00
N LEU A 71 -13.21 15.00 -5.16
CA LEU A 71 -13.61 13.73 -5.79
C LEU A 71 -13.10 12.52 -5.02
N GLU A 72 -11.89 12.60 -4.46
CA GLU A 72 -11.32 11.56 -3.60
C GLU A 72 -12.14 11.36 -2.30
N GLU A 73 -12.73 12.42 -1.74
CA GLU A 73 -13.66 12.29 -0.60
C GLU A 73 -14.90 11.45 -0.94
N GLU A 74 -15.33 11.45 -2.21
CA GLU A 74 -16.45 10.63 -2.71
C GLU A 74 -16.02 9.22 -3.12
N ASP A 75 -14.82 9.09 -3.68
CA ASP A 75 -14.18 7.83 -4.08
C ASP A 75 -12.74 7.77 -3.57
N PRO A 76 -12.51 7.28 -2.34
CA PRO A 76 -11.18 7.20 -1.73
C PRO A 76 -10.18 6.35 -2.51
N GLN A 77 -10.64 5.47 -3.41
CA GLN A 77 -9.78 4.63 -4.24
C GLN A 77 -9.01 5.43 -5.30
N LEU A 78 -9.41 6.67 -5.60
CA LEU A 78 -8.70 7.52 -6.56
C LEU A 78 -7.28 7.86 -6.13
N HIS A 79 -6.98 7.83 -4.82
CA HIS A 79 -5.67 8.14 -4.26
C HIS A 79 -4.97 9.28 -5.01
N ILE A 80 -5.46 10.50 -4.81
CA ILE A 80 -4.92 11.69 -5.48
C ILE A 80 -3.61 12.11 -4.82
N VAL A 81 -2.50 11.91 -5.52
CA VAL A 81 -1.15 12.22 -5.05
C VAL A 81 -0.60 13.44 -5.79
N TRP A 82 -0.02 14.36 -5.05
CA TRP A 82 0.77 15.46 -5.58
C TRP A 82 2.26 15.09 -5.48
N ASP A 83 2.92 14.99 -6.62
CA ASP A 83 4.38 14.84 -6.67
C ASP A 83 5.04 16.22 -6.76
N GLU A 84 5.65 16.66 -5.66
CA GLU A 84 6.31 17.97 -5.59
C GLU A 84 7.57 18.07 -6.47
N GLN A 85 8.28 16.96 -6.68
CA GLN A 85 9.51 16.94 -7.46
C GLN A 85 9.24 17.09 -8.95
N LEU A 86 8.19 16.40 -9.41
CA LEU A 86 7.78 16.45 -10.82
C LEU A 86 6.77 17.56 -11.10
N GLY A 87 6.11 18.11 -10.08
CA GLY A 87 5.01 19.07 -10.23
C GLY A 87 3.78 18.45 -10.88
N GLU A 88 3.49 17.19 -10.61
CA GLU A 88 2.47 16.39 -11.25
C GLU A 88 1.39 15.92 -10.28
N ILE A 89 0.15 15.81 -10.78
CA ILE A 89 -0.95 15.18 -10.05
C ILE A 89 -1.14 13.76 -10.60
N HIS A 90 -1.23 12.79 -9.71
CA HIS A 90 -1.48 11.40 -10.04
C HIS A 90 -2.77 10.89 -9.42
N ALA A 91 -3.43 9.93 -10.09
CA ALA A 91 -4.60 9.22 -9.59
C ALA A 91 -4.47 7.71 -9.84
N MET A 92 -4.95 6.91 -8.90
CA MET A 92 -5.02 5.46 -9.06
C MET A 92 -6.32 5.06 -9.76
N LEU A 93 -6.22 4.27 -10.83
CA LEU A 93 -7.34 3.82 -11.64
C LEU A 93 -7.17 2.35 -12.04
N MET A 94 -8.28 1.69 -12.36
CA MET A 94 -8.27 0.29 -12.80
C MET A 94 -8.02 0.14 -14.31
N GLY A 95 -8.19 1.21 -15.11
CA GLY A 95 -8.00 1.20 -16.55
C GLY A 95 -8.83 2.21 -17.31
N ASP A 96 -8.89 2.03 -18.64
CA ASP A 96 -9.42 3.01 -19.60
C ASP A 96 -10.88 3.46 -19.31
N VAL A 97 -11.72 2.56 -18.84
CA VAL A 97 -13.14 2.90 -18.55
C VAL A 97 -13.23 3.91 -17.41
N GLN A 98 -12.44 3.72 -16.33
CA GLN A 98 -12.42 4.68 -15.22
C GLN A 98 -11.81 6.01 -15.65
N ILE A 99 -10.80 6.00 -16.52
CA ILE A 99 -10.22 7.22 -17.10
C ILE A 99 -11.31 8.05 -17.78
N GLU A 100 -12.10 7.44 -18.65
CA GLU A 100 -13.16 8.14 -19.37
C GLU A 100 -14.25 8.67 -18.42
N ILE A 101 -14.61 7.89 -17.40
CA ILE A 101 -15.58 8.32 -16.37
C ILE A 101 -15.01 9.52 -15.61
N LEU A 102 -13.75 9.47 -15.19
CA LEU A 102 -13.11 10.54 -14.42
C LEU A 102 -12.92 11.81 -15.25
N LYS A 103 -12.50 11.70 -16.52
CA LYS A 103 -12.46 12.83 -17.48
C LYS A 103 -13.82 13.53 -17.57
N ARG A 104 -14.86 12.75 -17.76
CA ARG A 104 -16.23 13.28 -17.86
C ARG A 104 -16.66 13.95 -16.55
N LEU A 105 -16.41 13.34 -15.41
CA LEU A 105 -16.76 13.87 -14.10
C LEU A 105 -16.05 15.21 -13.82
N ILE A 106 -14.75 15.30 -14.14
CA ILE A 106 -13.96 16.52 -14.01
C ILE A 106 -14.52 17.61 -14.91
N TRP A 107 -14.86 17.28 -16.15
CA TRP A 107 -15.47 18.23 -17.07
C TRP A 107 -16.85 18.72 -16.59
N GLU A 108 -17.73 17.82 -16.16
CA GLU A 108 -19.08 18.15 -15.70
C GLU A 108 -19.07 19.05 -14.46
N ARG A 109 -18.13 18.83 -13.52
CA ARG A 109 -18.08 19.57 -12.26
C ARG A 109 -17.23 20.83 -12.32
N PHE A 110 -16.11 20.75 -13.00
CA PHE A 110 -15.09 21.83 -12.92
C PHE A 110 -14.86 22.56 -14.24
N HIS A 111 -15.47 22.08 -15.35
CA HIS A 111 -15.31 22.59 -16.71
C HIS A 111 -13.83 22.65 -17.16
N VAL A 112 -13.02 21.69 -16.70
CA VAL A 112 -11.64 21.52 -17.10
C VAL A 112 -11.49 20.24 -17.91
N ALA A 113 -10.96 20.37 -19.14
CA ALA A 113 -10.64 19.22 -19.97
C ALA A 113 -9.26 18.69 -19.57
N VAL A 114 -9.20 17.53 -18.94
CA VAL A 114 -7.94 16.88 -18.55
C VAL A 114 -7.63 15.73 -19.50
N ASP A 115 -6.36 15.38 -19.58
CA ASP A 115 -5.90 14.15 -20.21
C ASP A 115 -5.16 13.27 -19.21
N PHE A 116 -4.82 12.03 -19.59
CA PHE A 116 -4.11 11.10 -18.74
C PHE A 116 -2.87 10.58 -19.44
N GLY A 117 -1.77 10.49 -18.70
CA GLY A 117 -0.54 9.87 -19.15
C GLY A 117 -0.64 8.35 -19.27
N THR A 118 0.46 7.69 -19.56
CA THR A 118 0.55 6.23 -19.52
C THR A 118 0.49 5.75 -18.07
N GLY A 119 -0.37 4.76 -17.78
CA GLY A 119 -0.47 4.20 -16.44
C GLY A 119 0.79 3.44 -16.03
N ASN A 120 1.29 3.71 -14.84
CA ASN A 120 2.38 2.99 -14.21
C ASN A 120 1.85 1.92 -13.28
N ILE A 121 2.56 0.81 -13.16
CA ILE A 121 2.21 -0.25 -12.21
C ILE A 121 2.47 0.25 -10.79
N VAL A 122 1.52 0.02 -9.90
CA VAL A 122 1.70 0.25 -8.46
C VAL A 122 2.31 -1.00 -7.86
N TYR A 123 3.60 -0.92 -7.54
CA TYR A 123 4.33 -1.99 -6.85
C TYR A 123 4.09 -1.94 -5.34
N LYS A 124 4.35 -3.06 -4.67
CA LYS A 124 4.47 -3.16 -3.21
C LYS A 124 5.76 -3.89 -2.86
N GLU A 125 6.19 -3.83 -1.62
CA GLU A 125 7.39 -4.54 -1.16
C GLU A 125 7.07 -5.40 0.06
N THR A 126 7.79 -6.52 0.20
CA THR A 126 7.76 -7.38 1.38
C THR A 126 9.15 -7.97 1.63
N ILE A 127 9.27 -8.85 2.60
CA ILE A 127 10.52 -9.55 2.91
C ILE A 127 10.34 -11.07 2.81
N ALA A 128 11.44 -11.79 2.52
CA ALA A 128 11.41 -13.24 2.37
C ALA A 128 11.74 -14.00 3.66
N ALA A 129 12.38 -13.35 4.65
CA ALA A 129 12.81 -13.96 5.89
C ALA A 129 12.73 -12.98 7.05
N PRO A 130 12.55 -13.45 8.29
CA PRO A 130 12.54 -12.62 9.48
C PRO A 130 13.84 -11.86 9.68
N VAL A 131 13.74 -10.64 10.21
CA VAL A 131 14.89 -9.78 10.53
C VAL A 131 14.57 -8.89 11.71
N GLU A 132 15.53 -8.66 12.58
CA GLU A 132 15.45 -7.62 13.62
C GLU A 132 15.85 -6.27 13.03
N GLY A 133 15.03 -5.24 13.26
CA GLY A 133 15.33 -3.86 12.94
C GLY A 133 15.52 -3.04 14.22
N VAL A 134 16.60 -2.25 14.27
CA VAL A 134 16.96 -1.41 15.42
C VAL A 134 16.88 0.06 15.00
N GLY A 135 16.15 0.84 15.78
CA GLY A 135 16.08 2.29 15.60
C GLY A 135 16.42 3.03 16.88
N HIS A 136 17.34 3.98 16.78
CA HIS A 136 17.77 4.83 17.88
C HIS A 136 17.63 6.29 17.53
N PHE A 137 17.15 7.09 18.47
CA PHE A 137 17.00 8.53 18.31
C PHE A 137 17.40 9.27 19.59
N GLU A 138 18.60 9.85 19.59
CA GLU A 138 19.21 10.52 20.75
C GLU A 138 19.88 11.83 20.34
N PRO A 139 19.17 12.81 19.75
CA PRO A 139 19.70 14.17 19.70
C PRO A 139 19.71 14.78 21.10
N LEU A 140 20.41 15.90 21.29
CA LEU A 140 20.58 16.54 22.60
C LEU A 140 19.24 16.67 23.35
N ARG A 141 19.14 16.09 24.54
CA ARG A 141 17.96 16.03 25.43
C ARG A 141 16.78 15.22 24.91
N HIS A 142 17.00 14.33 23.98
CA HIS A 142 16.02 13.34 23.51
C HIS A 142 16.60 11.94 23.62
N TYR A 143 15.75 10.93 23.78
CA TYR A 143 16.21 9.54 23.83
C TYR A 143 15.07 8.57 23.55
N ALA A 144 15.24 7.71 22.57
CA ALA A 144 14.41 6.52 22.38
C ALA A 144 15.19 5.44 21.62
N GLU A 145 15.03 4.19 22.03
CA GLU A 145 15.50 3.02 21.29
C GLU A 145 14.37 2.02 21.14
N VAL A 146 14.24 1.44 19.95
CA VAL A 146 13.18 0.50 19.59
C VAL A 146 13.77 -0.64 18.78
N HIS A 147 13.48 -1.87 19.18
CA HIS A 147 13.81 -3.08 18.44
C HIS A 147 12.55 -3.76 17.95
N LEU A 148 12.46 -4.01 16.66
CA LEU A 148 11.32 -4.61 15.98
C LEU A 148 11.72 -5.90 15.29
N LEU A 149 10.94 -6.94 15.46
CA LEU A 149 11.00 -8.12 14.60
C LEU A 149 10.10 -7.91 13.41
N LEU A 150 10.67 -7.95 12.21
CA LEU A 150 9.96 -7.91 10.94
C LEU A 150 9.90 -9.32 10.38
N GLU A 151 8.70 -9.84 10.13
CA GLU A 151 8.47 -11.18 9.63
C GLU A 151 7.60 -11.15 8.37
N PRO A 152 7.84 -12.04 7.39
CA PRO A 152 6.94 -12.17 6.25
C PRO A 152 5.58 -12.68 6.73
N GLY A 153 4.50 -12.06 6.24
CA GLY A 153 3.13 -12.48 6.45
C GLY A 153 2.60 -13.34 5.31
N GLU A 154 1.36 -13.79 5.44
CA GLU A 154 0.65 -14.48 4.36
C GLU A 154 0.30 -13.48 3.24
N GLN A 155 0.29 -13.95 1.99
CA GLN A 155 -0.09 -13.13 0.85
C GLN A 155 -1.49 -12.52 1.03
N GLY A 156 -1.58 -11.20 0.91
CA GLY A 156 -2.83 -10.46 1.08
C GLY A 156 -3.22 -10.20 2.55
N SER A 157 -2.35 -10.53 3.52
CA SER A 157 -2.62 -10.27 4.95
C SER A 157 -2.43 -8.81 5.34
N GLY A 158 -1.79 -8.01 4.47
CA GLY A 158 -1.44 -6.62 4.78
C GLY A 158 -0.42 -6.50 5.90
N MET A 159 -0.49 -5.39 6.64
CA MET A 159 0.40 -5.13 7.78
C MET A 159 -0.27 -5.54 9.08
N GLN A 160 0.46 -6.26 9.93
CA GLN A 160 0.01 -6.66 11.26
C GLN A 160 1.04 -6.23 12.31
N PHE A 161 0.57 -5.71 13.45
CA PHE A 161 1.43 -5.14 14.48
C PHE A 161 1.17 -5.80 15.83
N PHE A 162 2.26 -6.18 16.52
CA PHE A 162 2.21 -6.90 17.79
C PHE A 162 3.25 -6.35 18.76
N THR A 163 3.13 -6.72 20.04
CA THR A 163 4.16 -6.50 21.06
C THR A 163 4.45 -7.80 21.82
N ALA A 164 5.71 -8.12 21.95
CA ALA A 164 6.25 -9.16 22.83
C ALA A 164 7.12 -8.55 23.94
N CYS A 165 7.16 -7.22 24.03
CA CYS A 165 7.94 -6.50 25.02
C CYS A 165 7.29 -6.61 26.41
N SER A 166 8.08 -6.95 27.44
CA SER A 166 7.61 -6.94 28.83
C SER A 166 7.35 -5.52 29.33
N GLU A 167 6.27 -5.33 30.12
CA GLU A 167 5.98 -4.04 30.78
C GLU A 167 7.06 -3.65 31.80
N ASP A 168 7.81 -4.61 32.32
CA ASP A 168 8.95 -4.35 33.21
C ASP A 168 10.14 -3.72 32.46
N VAL A 169 10.25 -3.94 31.14
CA VAL A 169 11.31 -3.38 30.29
C VAL A 169 10.91 -2.02 29.74
N LEU A 170 9.69 -1.93 29.19
CA LEU A 170 9.15 -0.70 28.63
C LEU A 170 7.68 -0.52 29.06
N ASP A 171 7.37 0.60 29.69
CA ASP A 171 6.01 0.92 30.14
C ASP A 171 4.99 0.76 29.04
N ARG A 172 3.81 0.25 29.38
CA ARG A 172 2.71 -0.04 28.46
C ARG A 172 2.27 1.15 27.61
N ASN A 173 2.35 2.37 28.16
CA ASN A 173 1.97 3.57 27.39
C ASN A 173 2.96 3.83 26.25
N TRP A 174 4.26 3.60 26.48
CA TRP A 174 5.25 3.69 25.41
C TRP A 174 5.07 2.59 24.37
N GLN A 175 4.77 1.36 24.77
CA GLN A 175 4.50 0.28 23.84
C GLN A 175 3.29 0.61 22.95
N ARG A 176 2.18 1.10 23.53
CA ARG A 176 1.00 1.53 22.76
C ARG A 176 1.31 2.67 21.80
N LEU A 177 2.15 3.61 22.22
CA LEU A 177 2.58 4.72 21.36
C LEU A 177 3.40 4.23 20.17
N ILE A 178 4.31 3.27 20.39
CA ILE A 178 5.08 2.64 19.30
C ILE A 178 4.14 1.94 18.30
N LEU A 179 3.16 1.15 18.79
CA LEU A 179 2.14 0.53 17.92
C LEU A 179 1.35 1.58 17.13
N THR A 180 0.94 2.68 17.76
CA THR A 180 0.30 3.80 17.06
C THR A 180 1.21 4.37 15.97
N HIS A 181 2.51 4.51 16.20
CA HIS A 181 3.45 4.99 15.19
C HIS A 181 3.68 4.00 14.04
N LEU A 182 3.51 2.70 14.29
CA LEU A 182 3.50 1.69 13.23
C LEU A 182 2.25 1.80 12.34
N GLU A 183 1.10 2.15 12.91
CA GLU A 183 -0.20 2.23 12.22
C GLU A 183 -0.45 3.59 11.54
N GLU A 184 0.17 4.69 12.02
CA GLU A 184 -0.20 6.06 11.63
C GLU A 184 0.21 6.45 10.20
N LYS A 185 1.09 5.67 9.56
CA LYS A 185 1.54 5.94 8.19
C LYS A 185 1.79 4.67 7.39
N GLU A 186 1.72 4.81 6.09
CA GLU A 186 2.18 3.81 5.13
C GLU A 186 3.72 3.81 5.07
N HIS A 187 4.34 2.70 5.51
CA HIS A 187 5.79 2.57 5.51
C HIS A 187 6.31 2.18 4.13
N ARG A 188 7.42 2.81 3.72
CA ARG A 188 8.04 2.58 2.42
C ARG A 188 9.15 1.53 2.48
N GLY A 189 9.20 0.69 1.46
CA GLY A 189 10.28 -0.27 1.24
C GLY A 189 11.58 0.39 0.78
N VAL A 190 12.61 -0.41 0.59
CA VAL A 190 13.98 0.05 0.28
C VAL A 190 14.43 -0.28 -1.13
N LEU A 191 13.63 -1.04 -1.91
CA LEU A 191 13.92 -1.38 -3.29
C LEU A 191 13.50 -0.26 -4.26
N THR A 192 12.25 0.17 -4.14
CA THR A 192 11.61 1.11 -5.07
C THR A 192 10.94 2.28 -4.35
N GLY A 193 10.92 2.25 -3.01
CA GLY A 193 10.15 3.19 -2.20
C GLY A 193 8.64 2.91 -2.22
N ALA A 194 8.23 1.78 -2.79
CA ALA A 194 6.85 1.34 -2.76
C ALA A 194 6.40 0.98 -1.33
N PRO A 195 5.08 1.02 -1.03
CA PRO A 195 4.59 0.62 0.27
C PRO A 195 4.94 -0.82 0.62
N ILE A 196 5.27 -1.08 1.89
CA ILE A 196 5.43 -2.46 2.37
C ILE A 196 4.07 -3.08 2.68
N THR A 197 3.95 -4.39 2.49
CA THR A 197 2.73 -5.17 2.76
C THR A 197 3.07 -6.62 3.12
N ASP A 198 2.06 -7.35 3.60
CA ASP A 198 2.17 -8.78 3.91
C ASP A 198 3.32 -9.06 4.88
N MET A 199 3.34 -8.30 5.97
CA MET A 199 4.34 -8.40 7.02
C MET A 199 3.71 -8.34 8.41
N GLN A 200 4.34 -9.03 9.34
CA GLN A 200 4.10 -8.89 10.77
C GLN A 200 5.26 -8.12 11.39
N ILE A 201 4.96 -7.09 12.17
CA ILE A 201 5.97 -6.32 12.91
C ILE A 201 5.67 -6.44 14.39
N THR A 202 6.62 -7.01 15.13
CA THR A 202 6.51 -7.25 16.57
C THR A 202 7.51 -6.38 17.34
N LEU A 203 7.04 -5.58 18.30
CA LEU A 203 7.91 -4.88 19.23
C LEU A 203 8.57 -5.89 20.17
N LEU A 204 9.90 -6.05 20.09
CA LEU A 204 10.68 -6.95 20.93
C LEU A 204 11.08 -6.30 22.24
N THR A 205 11.69 -5.14 22.15
CA THR A 205 12.17 -4.37 23.29
C THR A 205 12.28 -2.89 22.93
N GLY A 206 12.42 -2.05 23.92
CA GLY A 206 12.67 -0.63 23.74
C GLY A 206 13.13 0.02 25.04
N ARG A 207 13.68 1.22 24.92
CA ARG A 207 14.21 1.96 26.07
C ARG A 207 13.81 3.43 26.01
N ALA A 208 13.31 3.91 27.14
CA ALA A 208 13.02 5.32 27.40
C ALA A 208 13.98 5.87 28.45
N HIS A 209 14.23 7.17 28.43
CA HIS A 209 14.93 7.87 29.48
C HIS A 209 13.96 8.77 30.27
N GLN A 210 13.94 8.63 31.60
CA GLN A 210 12.97 9.28 32.46
C GLN A 210 12.83 10.81 32.28
N LYS A 211 13.88 11.51 31.86
CA LYS A 211 13.91 12.97 31.73
C LYS A 211 14.00 13.48 30.30
N HIS A 212 14.29 12.59 29.34
CA HIS A 212 14.65 12.99 27.98
C HIS A 212 13.82 12.32 26.90
N THR A 213 12.87 11.45 27.26
CA THR A 213 12.01 10.80 26.25
C THR A 213 10.70 11.55 26.11
N GLU A 214 10.41 11.97 24.90
CA GLU A 214 9.12 12.51 24.48
C GLU A 214 8.44 11.58 23.45
N GLY A 215 7.15 11.73 23.23
CA GLY A 215 6.42 10.87 22.29
C GLY A 215 6.98 10.89 20.86
N GLY A 216 7.45 12.04 20.42
CA GLY A 216 8.08 12.20 19.10
C GLY A 216 9.38 11.44 18.92
N ASP A 217 10.10 11.11 20.02
CA ASP A 217 11.35 10.36 19.96
C ASP A 217 11.07 8.90 19.57
N PHE A 218 10.04 8.31 20.16
CA PHE A 218 9.60 6.97 19.78
C PHE A 218 9.11 6.89 18.32
N ARG A 219 8.46 7.94 17.81
CA ARG A 219 8.13 8.01 16.38
C ARG A 219 9.39 7.89 15.52
N GLN A 220 10.40 8.69 15.85
CA GLN A 220 11.67 8.70 15.11
C GLN A 220 12.41 7.37 15.22
N ALA A 221 12.48 6.78 16.41
CA ALA A 221 13.13 5.49 16.62
C ALA A 221 12.37 4.35 15.90
N THR A 222 11.03 4.32 15.97
CA THR A 222 10.21 3.31 15.32
C THR A 222 10.38 3.32 13.80
N TYR A 223 10.33 4.49 13.17
CA TYR A 223 10.51 4.59 11.72
C TYR A 223 11.91 4.15 11.27
N ARG A 224 12.93 4.48 12.04
CA ARG A 224 14.30 4.05 11.78
C ARG A 224 14.48 2.56 11.97
N ALA A 225 13.83 1.95 12.98
CA ALA A 225 13.85 0.51 13.20
C ALA A 225 13.30 -0.27 11.99
N ILE A 226 12.16 0.17 11.44
CA ILE A 226 11.61 -0.43 10.22
C ILE A 226 12.60 -0.32 9.07
N ARG A 227 13.10 0.87 8.82
CA ARG A 227 14.01 1.13 7.68
C ARG A 227 15.32 0.38 7.80
N GLN A 228 15.92 0.33 9.00
CA GLN A 228 17.14 -0.42 9.27
C GLN A 228 16.93 -1.92 9.07
N GLY A 229 15.81 -2.47 9.57
CA GLY A 229 15.44 -3.87 9.35
C GLY A 229 15.26 -4.19 7.88
N LEU A 230 14.55 -3.35 7.12
CA LEU A 230 14.37 -3.53 5.67
C LEU A 230 15.70 -3.48 4.90
N LYS A 231 16.66 -2.66 5.33
CA LYS A 231 18.00 -2.61 4.71
C LYS A 231 18.80 -3.91 4.92
N LYS A 232 18.55 -4.61 6.01
CA LYS A 232 19.17 -5.92 6.32
C LYS A 232 18.44 -7.09 5.68
N ALA A 233 17.14 -6.91 5.39
CA ALA A 233 16.26 -7.97 4.93
C ALA A 233 16.53 -8.40 3.48
N GLN A 234 16.14 -9.63 3.18
CA GLN A 234 15.96 -10.08 1.80
C GLN A 234 14.61 -9.55 1.29
N ASN A 235 14.64 -8.39 0.62
CA ASN A 235 13.44 -7.72 0.14
C ASN A 235 12.91 -8.35 -1.14
N VAL A 236 11.59 -8.36 -1.29
CA VAL A 236 10.86 -8.89 -2.44
C VAL A 236 9.94 -7.80 -2.99
N LEU A 237 10.10 -7.49 -4.27
CA LEU A 237 9.18 -6.62 -5.00
C LEU A 237 7.93 -7.41 -5.39
N LEU A 238 6.77 -6.83 -5.14
CA LEU A 238 5.47 -7.40 -5.49
C LEU A 238 4.82 -6.58 -6.60
N GLU A 239 4.27 -7.27 -7.59
CA GLU A 239 3.47 -6.67 -8.66
C GLU A 239 2.04 -7.20 -8.66
N PRO A 240 1.05 -6.42 -9.12
CA PRO A 240 -0.33 -6.87 -9.17
C PRO A 240 -0.53 -7.90 -10.29
N TYR A 241 -1.37 -8.90 -10.01
CA TYR A 241 -1.75 -9.96 -10.93
C TYR A 241 -3.24 -9.95 -11.23
N TYR A 242 -3.59 -10.17 -12.49
CA TYR A 242 -4.94 -10.51 -12.88
C TYR A 242 -5.17 -12.02 -12.82
N GLU A 243 -6.32 -12.41 -12.31
CA GLU A 243 -6.96 -13.66 -12.69
C GLU A 243 -7.78 -13.38 -13.97
N PHE A 244 -7.60 -14.22 -14.99
CA PHE A 244 -8.26 -14.00 -16.25
C PHE A 244 -9.05 -15.22 -16.73
N ARG A 245 -10.09 -14.92 -17.51
CA ARG A 245 -10.80 -15.86 -18.37
C ARG A 245 -10.79 -15.34 -19.79
N LEU A 246 -10.16 -16.08 -20.69
CA LEU A 246 -10.02 -15.74 -22.10
C LEU A 246 -10.81 -16.77 -22.94
N GLU A 247 -11.76 -16.28 -23.71
CA GLU A 247 -12.57 -17.06 -24.65
C GLU A 247 -12.13 -16.75 -26.06
N VAL A 248 -11.69 -17.77 -26.81
CA VAL A 248 -11.21 -17.62 -28.20
C VAL A 248 -11.68 -18.77 -29.06
N PRO A 249 -11.85 -18.60 -30.40
CA PRO A 249 -12.05 -19.71 -31.30
C PRO A 249 -10.93 -20.76 -31.20
N VAL A 250 -11.28 -22.05 -31.25
CA VAL A 250 -10.31 -23.16 -31.11
C VAL A 250 -9.16 -23.05 -32.12
N GLU A 251 -9.42 -22.50 -33.30
CA GLU A 251 -8.41 -22.33 -34.36
C GLU A 251 -7.23 -21.43 -33.96
N VAL A 252 -7.43 -20.50 -33.02
CA VAL A 252 -6.43 -19.51 -32.60
C VAL A 252 -5.93 -19.76 -31.15
N VAL A 253 -6.36 -20.83 -30.51
CA VAL A 253 -5.99 -21.13 -29.11
C VAL A 253 -4.49 -21.26 -28.91
N GLY A 254 -3.76 -21.84 -29.87
CA GLY A 254 -2.32 -21.98 -29.79
C GLY A 254 -1.59 -20.62 -29.73
N ARG A 255 -2.11 -19.62 -30.46
CA ARG A 255 -1.62 -18.24 -30.35
C ARG A 255 -1.87 -17.67 -28.97
N ALA A 256 -3.12 -17.78 -28.48
CA ALA A 256 -3.49 -17.28 -27.16
C ALA A 256 -2.63 -17.87 -26.03
N MET A 257 -2.39 -19.19 -26.06
CA MET A 257 -1.52 -19.86 -25.09
C MET A 257 -0.09 -19.35 -25.14
N ASN A 258 0.46 -19.17 -26.34
CA ASN A 258 1.81 -18.64 -26.52
C ASN A 258 1.94 -17.19 -26.05
N ASP A 259 0.92 -16.36 -26.31
CA ASP A 259 0.91 -14.97 -25.88
C ASP A 259 0.85 -14.87 -24.35
N ILE A 260 0.01 -15.67 -23.69
CA ILE A 260 -0.05 -15.73 -22.21
C ILE A 260 1.29 -16.19 -21.63
N GLN A 261 1.94 -17.17 -22.26
CA GLN A 261 3.26 -17.63 -21.81
C GLN A 261 4.33 -16.54 -21.96
N LYS A 262 4.32 -15.78 -23.04
CA LYS A 262 5.21 -14.62 -23.24
C LYS A 262 4.97 -13.53 -22.21
N MET A 263 3.70 -13.31 -21.82
CA MET A 263 3.32 -12.39 -20.75
C MET A 263 3.67 -12.91 -19.35
N GLN A 264 4.40 -14.05 -19.25
CA GLN A 264 4.75 -14.70 -17.99
C GLN A 264 3.53 -15.17 -17.17
N GLY A 265 2.39 -15.30 -17.81
CA GLY A 265 1.18 -15.84 -17.19
C GLY A 265 1.26 -17.35 -16.98
N THR A 266 0.38 -17.85 -16.11
CA THR A 266 0.16 -19.27 -15.89
C THR A 266 -1.23 -19.65 -16.34
N LEU A 267 -1.34 -20.86 -16.93
CA LEU A 267 -2.61 -21.39 -17.42
C LEU A 267 -3.08 -22.56 -16.55
N LEU A 268 -4.35 -22.59 -16.27
CA LEU A 268 -5.07 -23.77 -15.79
C LEU A 268 -5.43 -24.69 -16.97
N PRO A 269 -5.86 -25.95 -16.72
CA PRO A 269 -6.33 -26.82 -17.79
C PRO A 269 -7.41 -26.15 -18.62
N MET A 270 -7.25 -26.25 -19.96
CA MET A 270 -8.16 -25.64 -20.91
C MET A 270 -9.50 -26.36 -20.93
N GLU A 271 -10.57 -25.59 -21.01
CA GLU A 271 -11.94 -26.07 -21.27
C GLU A 271 -12.32 -25.77 -22.72
N THR A 272 -13.15 -26.62 -23.34
CA THR A 272 -13.64 -26.37 -24.70
C THR A 272 -15.16 -26.52 -24.71
N GLU A 273 -15.85 -25.51 -25.18
CA GLU A 273 -17.29 -25.49 -25.37
C GLU A 273 -17.59 -25.26 -26.87
N GLU A 274 -18.15 -26.30 -27.53
CA GLU A 274 -18.40 -26.31 -28.97
C GLU A 274 -17.16 -25.93 -29.79
N ASN A 275 -17.09 -24.71 -30.34
CA ASN A 275 -15.98 -24.20 -31.14
C ASN A 275 -15.17 -23.10 -30.41
N THR A 276 -15.39 -22.92 -29.10
CA THR A 276 -14.72 -21.92 -28.27
C THR A 276 -13.82 -22.59 -27.25
N ALA A 277 -12.56 -22.19 -27.21
CA ALA A 277 -11.61 -22.56 -26.17
C ALA A 277 -11.68 -21.53 -25.04
N ILE A 278 -11.76 -22.00 -23.81
CA ILE A 278 -11.77 -21.20 -22.59
C ILE A 278 -10.45 -21.43 -21.86
N LEU A 279 -9.62 -20.39 -21.79
CA LEU A 279 -8.37 -20.35 -21.09
C LEU A 279 -8.57 -19.57 -19.78
N LYS A 280 -8.22 -20.17 -18.66
CA LYS A 280 -8.22 -19.55 -17.33
C LYS A 280 -6.81 -19.54 -16.77
N GLY A 281 -6.48 -18.54 -15.98
CA GLY A 281 -5.16 -18.47 -15.36
C GLY A 281 -4.90 -17.15 -14.68
N LYS A 282 -3.62 -16.86 -14.46
CA LYS A 282 -3.18 -15.59 -13.90
C LYS A 282 -2.00 -15.03 -14.71
N ALA A 283 -1.91 -13.69 -14.76
CA ALA A 283 -0.80 -13.01 -15.39
C ALA A 283 -0.55 -11.63 -14.75
N PRO A 284 0.69 -11.10 -14.83
CA PRO A 284 0.99 -9.76 -14.37
C PRO A 284 0.13 -8.69 -15.06
N VAL A 285 -0.34 -7.71 -14.28
CA VAL A 285 -1.09 -6.56 -14.84
C VAL A 285 -0.21 -5.80 -15.84
N SER A 286 1.08 -5.68 -15.57
CA SER A 286 2.07 -4.99 -16.42
C SER A 286 2.06 -5.47 -17.87
N THR A 287 1.85 -6.77 -18.09
CA THR A 287 1.89 -7.39 -19.42
C THR A 287 0.50 -7.63 -20.03
N MET A 288 -0.53 -7.79 -19.21
CA MET A 288 -1.87 -8.20 -19.66
C MET A 288 -2.84 -7.02 -19.86
N ARG A 289 -2.61 -5.85 -19.26
CA ARG A 289 -3.58 -4.74 -19.23
C ARG A 289 -4.11 -4.31 -20.61
N ASP A 290 -3.29 -4.41 -21.66
CA ASP A 290 -3.66 -4.01 -23.03
C ASP A 290 -4.00 -5.20 -23.94
N TYR A 291 -3.89 -6.43 -23.45
CA TYR A 291 -4.02 -7.64 -24.27
C TYR A 291 -5.44 -7.81 -24.87
N GLN A 292 -6.47 -7.23 -24.29
CA GLN A 292 -7.82 -7.22 -24.85
C GLN A 292 -7.86 -6.69 -26.29
N LYS A 293 -7.09 -5.65 -26.60
CA LYS A 293 -7.01 -5.04 -27.92
C LYS A 293 -6.44 -6.03 -28.96
N GLU A 294 -5.41 -6.79 -28.56
CA GLU A 294 -4.82 -7.83 -29.39
C GLU A 294 -5.78 -9.01 -29.60
N VAL A 295 -6.46 -9.45 -28.54
CA VAL A 295 -7.46 -10.52 -28.60
C VAL A 295 -8.54 -10.19 -29.61
N VAL A 296 -9.14 -9.00 -29.54
CA VAL A 296 -10.14 -8.53 -30.50
C VAL A 296 -9.60 -8.53 -31.92
N SER A 297 -8.36 -8.09 -32.11
CA SER A 297 -7.71 -8.01 -33.42
C SER A 297 -7.54 -9.38 -34.08
N TYR A 298 -6.87 -10.35 -33.42
CA TYR A 298 -6.56 -11.63 -34.06
C TYR A 298 -7.74 -12.60 -34.11
N THR A 299 -8.74 -12.41 -33.24
CA THR A 299 -9.99 -13.19 -33.27
C THR A 299 -11.07 -12.57 -34.15
N ARG A 300 -10.81 -11.42 -34.78
CA ARG A 300 -11.79 -10.63 -35.57
C ARG A 300 -13.04 -10.28 -34.77
N GLY A 301 -12.85 -9.93 -33.50
CA GLY A 301 -13.92 -9.53 -32.59
C GLY A 301 -14.69 -10.70 -31.92
N MET A 302 -14.31 -11.96 -32.19
CA MET A 302 -14.97 -13.12 -31.56
C MET A 302 -14.41 -13.46 -30.17
N GLY A 303 -13.16 -13.02 -29.85
CA GLY A 303 -12.52 -13.27 -28.58
C GLY A 303 -12.98 -12.31 -27.49
N ARG A 304 -13.00 -12.79 -26.26
CA ARG A 304 -13.35 -12.03 -25.05
C ARG A 304 -12.36 -12.31 -23.96
N LEU A 305 -11.85 -11.26 -23.32
CA LEU A 305 -10.97 -11.34 -22.16
C LEU A 305 -11.66 -10.69 -20.97
N PHE A 306 -11.76 -11.45 -19.88
CA PHE A 306 -12.26 -10.96 -18.61
C PHE A 306 -11.11 -11.03 -17.60
N CYS A 307 -10.80 -9.91 -16.97
CA CYS A 307 -9.75 -9.82 -15.94
C CYS A 307 -10.35 -9.31 -14.63
N SER A 308 -9.92 -9.90 -13.53
CA SER A 308 -10.16 -9.39 -12.18
C SER A 308 -8.84 -9.36 -11.42
N LEU A 309 -8.64 -8.38 -10.54
CA LEU A 309 -7.44 -8.31 -9.71
C LEU A 309 -7.42 -9.50 -8.75
N LYS A 310 -6.34 -10.28 -8.79
CA LYS A 310 -6.13 -11.42 -7.89
C LYS A 310 -5.42 -11.01 -6.59
N GLY A 311 -4.63 -9.95 -6.65
CA GLY A 311 -3.75 -9.49 -5.58
C GLY A 311 -2.32 -9.30 -6.08
N TYR A 312 -1.37 -9.30 -5.19
CA TYR A 312 0.04 -9.06 -5.46
C TYR A 312 0.84 -10.38 -5.38
N GLU A 313 1.76 -10.58 -6.30
CA GLU A 313 2.67 -11.73 -6.33
C GLU A 313 4.12 -11.24 -6.57
N PRO A 314 5.15 -12.03 -6.20
CA PRO A 314 6.54 -11.66 -6.43
C PRO A 314 6.83 -11.35 -7.90
N CYS A 315 7.47 -10.19 -8.13
CA CYS A 315 7.88 -9.73 -9.44
C CYS A 315 9.02 -10.62 -9.99
N LYS A 316 8.85 -11.17 -11.18
CA LYS A 316 9.83 -12.09 -11.78
C LYS A 316 11.08 -11.40 -12.29
N ASN A 317 10.97 -10.14 -12.68
CA ASN A 317 12.06 -9.30 -13.17
C ASN A 317 12.37 -8.14 -12.20
N GLN A 318 12.36 -8.43 -10.91
CA GLN A 318 12.57 -7.46 -9.83
C GLN A 318 13.78 -6.56 -10.09
N ASP A 319 14.95 -7.14 -10.43
CA ASP A 319 16.19 -6.38 -10.55
C ASP A 319 16.11 -5.32 -11.68
N GLU A 320 15.49 -5.67 -12.80
CA GLU A 320 15.28 -4.74 -13.92
C GLU A 320 14.36 -3.58 -13.52
N ILE A 321 13.28 -3.87 -12.78
CA ILE A 321 12.33 -2.85 -12.32
C ILE A 321 12.96 -1.93 -11.29
N VAL A 322 13.72 -2.50 -10.33
CA VAL A 322 14.44 -1.72 -9.31
C VAL A 322 15.44 -0.78 -9.96
N GLU A 323 16.22 -1.27 -10.94
CA GLU A 323 17.17 -0.46 -11.70
C GLU A 323 16.46 0.66 -12.50
N GLN A 324 15.34 0.33 -13.13
CA GLN A 324 14.56 1.30 -13.92
C GLN A 324 13.95 2.42 -13.03
N ILE A 325 13.45 2.08 -11.84
CA ILE A 325 12.89 3.07 -10.92
C ILE A 325 14.01 3.91 -10.29
N GLY A 326 15.15 3.29 -9.98
CA GLY A 326 16.34 3.99 -9.51
C GLY A 326 16.17 4.68 -8.15
N TYR A 327 15.29 4.15 -7.28
CA TYR A 327 15.08 4.70 -5.93
C TYR A 327 16.32 4.48 -5.04
N ASP A 328 16.80 5.55 -4.41
CA ASP A 328 17.90 5.50 -3.46
C ASP A 328 17.38 5.71 -2.03
N SER A 329 17.24 4.61 -1.30
CA SER A 329 16.73 4.60 0.07
C SER A 329 17.61 5.36 1.08
N GLU A 330 18.89 5.60 0.77
CA GLU A 330 19.80 6.33 1.65
C GLU A 330 19.73 7.85 1.44
N ARG A 331 19.22 8.29 0.29
CA ARG A 331 18.95 9.69 -0.01
C ARG A 331 17.55 10.14 0.34
N ASP A 332 16.67 9.24 0.74
CA ASP A 332 15.31 9.55 1.18
C ASP A 332 15.33 10.15 2.60
N LEU A 333 15.34 11.48 2.67
CA LEU A 333 15.41 12.23 3.92
C LEU A 333 14.13 12.11 4.76
N ASP A 334 12.99 11.82 4.13
CA ASP A 334 11.71 11.64 4.81
C ASP A 334 11.59 10.27 5.47
N ASN A 335 12.37 9.29 4.97
CA ASN A 335 12.41 7.92 5.48
C ASN A 335 13.87 7.47 5.72
N PRO A 336 14.57 8.07 6.68
CA PRO A 336 15.98 7.81 6.92
C PRO A 336 16.24 6.37 7.38
N THR A 337 17.32 5.76 6.87
CA THR A 337 17.73 4.40 7.18
C THR A 337 18.69 4.32 8.39
N GLY A 338 19.42 5.38 8.66
CA GLY A 338 20.35 5.48 9.79
C GLY A 338 19.67 5.94 11.07
N SER A 339 20.36 5.78 12.20
CA SER A 339 19.96 6.20 13.54
C SER A 339 20.73 7.41 14.03
N VAL A 340 20.20 8.11 15.04
CA VAL A 340 20.86 9.28 15.65
C VAL A 340 21.28 8.93 17.05
N PHE A 341 22.59 9.00 17.31
CA PHE A 341 23.20 8.79 18.61
C PHE A 341 23.81 10.09 19.15
N CYS A 342 24.16 10.11 20.44
CA CYS A 342 24.75 11.28 21.08
C CYS A 342 26.10 10.94 21.71
N ALA A 343 27.11 11.73 21.39
CA ALA A 343 28.41 11.67 22.06
C ALA A 343 28.86 13.08 22.43
N HIS A 344 29.35 13.26 23.64
CA HIS A 344 29.87 14.54 24.16
C HIS A 344 28.86 15.72 23.99
N GLY A 345 27.55 15.42 24.07
CA GLY A 345 26.50 16.43 23.96
C GLY A 345 26.16 16.84 22.52
N ALA A 346 26.67 16.16 21.50
CA ALA A 346 26.36 16.36 20.11
C ALA A 346 25.72 15.10 19.48
N GLY A 347 24.58 15.28 18.79
CA GLY A 347 23.97 14.23 18.00
C GLY A 347 24.77 13.97 16.72
N PHE A 348 24.91 12.70 16.33
CA PHE A 348 25.51 12.27 15.07
C PHE A 348 24.71 11.12 14.45
N VAL A 349 24.75 11.01 13.13
CA VAL A 349 24.04 9.96 12.40
C VAL A 349 24.95 8.77 12.24
N VAL A 350 24.44 7.58 12.61
CA VAL A 350 25.07 6.28 12.38
C VAL A 350 24.34 5.60 11.21
N PRO A 351 25.06 5.15 10.17
CA PRO A 351 24.46 4.47 9.04
C PRO A 351 23.85 3.13 9.47
N TRP A 352 22.84 2.66 8.73
CA TRP A 352 22.05 1.47 9.08
C TRP A 352 22.89 0.21 9.37
N TYR A 353 24.02 0.03 8.69
CA TYR A 353 24.92 -1.13 8.83
C TYR A 353 25.85 -1.07 10.03
N GLU A 354 25.91 0.06 10.74
CA GLU A 354 26.70 0.25 11.96
C GLU A 354 25.83 0.42 13.22
N VAL A 355 24.50 0.50 13.08
CA VAL A 355 23.58 0.78 14.21
C VAL A 355 23.75 -0.24 15.35
N GLU A 356 23.98 -1.50 15.03
CA GLU A 356 24.13 -2.57 16.01
C GLU A 356 25.40 -2.43 16.86
N ASP A 357 26.44 -1.77 16.37
CA ASP A 357 27.66 -1.48 17.11
C ASP A 357 27.46 -0.36 18.15
N TYR A 358 26.40 0.46 17.98
CA TYR A 358 26.12 1.62 18.84
C TYR A 358 24.87 1.46 19.70
N MET A 359 24.01 0.47 19.44
CA MET A 359 22.75 0.27 20.19
C MET A 359 23.02 0.06 21.68
N HIS A 360 22.09 0.48 22.53
CA HIS A 360 22.20 0.41 23.98
C HIS A 360 21.53 -0.82 24.60
N LEU A 361 20.66 -1.50 23.85
CA LEU A 361 20.04 -2.76 24.22
C LEU A 361 20.68 -3.89 23.42
N GLU A 362 20.73 -5.08 24.01
CA GLU A 362 21.17 -6.27 23.28
C GLU A 362 20.10 -6.68 22.27
N GLY A 363 20.52 -6.97 21.04
CA GLY A 363 19.66 -7.52 20.01
C GLY A 363 19.31 -8.98 20.28
N VAL A 364 18.21 -9.44 19.69
CA VAL A 364 17.85 -10.86 19.71
C VAL A 364 18.76 -11.58 18.73
N GLY A 365 19.65 -12.44 19.24
CA GLY A 365 20.59 -13.18 18.39
C GLY A 365 19.87 -14.13 17.41
N ASP A 366 20.48 -14.42 16.26
CA ASP A 366 19.93 -15.27 15.20
C ASP A 366 19.40 -16.63 15.68
N SER A 367 20.00 -17.20 16.73
CA SER A 367 19.56 -18.46 17.33
C SER A 367 18.24 -18.34 18.10
N GLU A 368 18.00 -17.21 18.73
CA GLU A 368 16.77 -16.92 19.47
C GLU A 368 15.64 -16.49 18.51
N LEU A 369 15.97 -15.74 17.48
CA LEU A 369 15.08 -15.47 16.34
C LEU A 369 14.58 -16.78 15.72
N SER A 370 15.47 -17.72 15.44
CA SER A 370 15.14 -19.02 14.87
C SER A 370 14.27 -19.88 15.80
N SER A 371 14.50 -19.83 17.13
CA SER A 371 13.69 -20.58 18.10
C SER A 371 12.28 -20.01 18.25
N ARG A 372 12.12 -18.70 18.27
CA ARG A 372 10.81 -18.03 18.33
C ARG A 372 9.95 -18.29 17.09
N ILE A 373 10.58 -18.43 15.93
CA ILE A 373 9.92 -18.83 14.68
C ILE A 373 9.41 -20.26 14.75
N SER A 374 10.20 -21.18 15.37
CA SER A 374 9.83 -22.60 15.48
C SER A 374 8.73 -22.89 16.50
N ASP A 375 8.65 -22.10 17.57
CA ASP A 375 7.72 -22.36 18.68
C ASP A 375 6.34 -21.73 18.51
N GLY A 376 6.12 -20.91 17.47
CA GLY A 376 4.79 -20.46 17.04
C GLY A 376 3.95 -19.72 18.09
N GLU A 377 4.57 -19.16 19.13
CA GLU A 377 3.86 -18.38 20.14
C GLU A 377 3.40 -17.02 19.56
N LYS A 378 2.25 -17.09 18.89
CA LYS A 378 1.48 -15.89 18.52
C LYS A 378 0.84 -15.33 19.78
N TYR A 379 1.40 -14.29 20.34
CA TYR A 379 0.72 -13.49 21.34
C TYR A 379 -0.44 -12.73 20.65
N GLY A 380 -1.61 -13.36 20.67
CA GLY A 380 -2.82 -12.79 20.12
C GLY A 380 -3.18 -11.48 20.80
N SER A 381 -3.62 -10.51 20.00
CA SER A 381 -4.31 -9.31 20.47
C SER A 381 -5.49 -9.72 21.37
N GLY A 382 -5.37 -9.50 22.65
CA GLY A 382 -6.51 -9.61 23.55
C GLY A 382 -7.57 -8.59 23.16
N ASN A 383 -8.63 -9.03 22.51
CA ASN A 383 -9.86 -8.29 22.42
C ASN A 383 -10.34 -8.01 23.86
N GLY A 384 -10.12 -6.79 24.30
CA GLY A 384 -10.70 -6.29 25.53
C GLY A 384 -12.20 -6.06 25.32
N GLU A 385 -13.02 -7.05 25.68
CA GLU A 385 -14.37 -6.77 26.13
C GLU A 385 -14.29 -5.99 27.44
N THR A 386 -14.74 -4.76 27.42
CA THR A 386 -15.68 -4.10 28.37
C THR A 386 -15.97 -2.69 27.88
#